data_74b422ede2f048f29ac2c45668be5454
#
_entry.id   74b422ede2f048f29ac2c45668be5454
#
_cell.length_a   1.000
_cell.length_b   1.000
_cell.length_c   1.000
_cell.angle_alpha   90.00
_cell.angle_beta   90.00
_cell.angle_gamma   90.00
#
_symmetry.space_group_name_H-M   'P 1'
#
loop_
_entity.id
_entity.type
_entity.pdbx_description
1 polymer ?
#
loop_
_entity_poly.entity_id
_entity_poly.type
_entity_poly.pdbx_seq_one_letter_code
_entity_poly.pdbx_strand_id
1 'polypeptide(L)'
;MMVAAVTFAAGIFYTKEVKTTETAQTTSEKQTTEERTEETASAKKIGICIYRYDDDFMKLVTKELKNSFIEDYGIEANDIFTFYAEEDLEKQQEQVEKLMERGVCGLIIQAVEEAKIPGLTDQCTEKQIPVVFINSEPTKEEKQRWSEEKIAASWVGTDGRQAGAYQGQLILESPEHGDFNGDGMVSYVMIQGDLDAEDTKNRTEYSVKTLTDQGIRVQKLTEVSGNWEESRGKELTEQALKRYGRRVEVIICNNDAMANGASEAIQEAGRVVGKDICLVGVDGLRSTVTAVRDGNVTGTVLNDYHGQAKKAAEVLMKLVDGEHVDTEYLIDHVKISGNGQ
;
A
#
# COMPACT_ATOMS: atom_id res chain seq x y z
N MET A 1 37.51 40.38 -18.35
CA MET A 1 38.55 41.14 -17.61
C MET A 1 38.07 41.23 -16.16
N MET A 2 38.61 40.50 -15.32
CA MET A 2 39.24 40.70 -14.01
C MET A 2 39.38 39.36 -13.30
N VAL A 3 40.65 38.98 -13.18
CA VAL A 3 41.17 37.85 -12.43
C VAL A 3 41.31 38.32 -10.97
N ALA A 4 40.93 37.51 -10.02
CA ALA A 4 41.33 37.71 -8.63
C ALA A 4 41.80 36.38 -8.04
N ALA A 5 42.98 36.48 -7.47
CA ALA A 5 43.92 35.43 -7.14
C ALA A 5 43.61 34.70 -5.83
N VAL A 6 44.08 33.47 -5.79
CA VAL A 6 44.24 32.58 -4.64
C VAL A 6 45.44 33.02 -3.81
N THR A 7 45.29 33.10 -2.49
CA THR A 7 46.40 33.15 -1.55
C THR A 7 46.36 31.97 -0.59
N PHE A 8 47.41 31.16 -0.69
CA PHE A 8 47.83 30.15 0.30
C PHE A 8 48.44 30.82 1.53
N ALA A 9 48.14 30.38 2.74
CA ALA A 9 48.92 30.65 3.92
C ALA A 9 49.26 29.35 4.63
N ALA A 10 50.56 29.07 4.69
CA ALA A 10 51.20 28.00 5.45
C ALA A 10 51.42 28.46 6.91
N GLY A 11 51.28 27.60 7.85
CA GLY A 11 51.59 27.86 9.28
C GLY A 11 52.00 26.58 10.02
N ILE A 12 53.23 26.35 10.04
CA ILE A 12 54.23 26.12 11.11
C ILE A 12 53.85 25.13 12.21
N PHE A 13 54.60 24.01 12.20
CA PHE A 13 54.76 23.01 13.27
C PHE A 13 55.51 23.61 14.48
N TYR A 14 55.05 23.27 15.70
CA TYR A 14 55.81 23.38 16.93
C TYR A 14 55.84 22.05 17.65
N THR A 15 56.99 21.40 17.67
CA THR A 15 57.36 20.28 18.53
C THR A 15 57.90 20.82 19.85
N LYS A 16 57.44 20.25 20.95
CA LYS A 16 58.06 20.46 22.26
C LYS A 16 58.28 19.14 22.98
N GLU A 17 59.55 18.71 23.06
CA GLU A 17 60.00 17.67 23.96
C GLU A 17 59.97 18.17 25.39
N VAL A 18 59.54 17.30 26.34
CA VAL A 18 59.90 17.46 27.76
C VAL A 18 60.22 16.07 28.36
N LYS A 19 61.30 16.10 29.07
CA LYS A 19 62.08 15.03 29.68
C LYS A 19 61.33 14.27 30.80
N THR A 20 61.67 12.97 30.89
CA THR A 20 61.51 12.03 31.98
C THR A 20 62.11 12.52 33.32
N THR A 21 61.36 12.23 34.43
CA THR A 21 62.01 11.90 35.73
C THR A 21 61.12 10.86 36.45
N GLU A 22 61.73 9.73 36.76
CA GLU A 22 61.19 8.66 37.60
C GLU A 22 61.05 9.11 39.07
N THR A 23 59.99 8.73 39.71
CA THR A 23 60.04 8.32 41.17
C THR A 23 58.92 7.33 41.44
N ALA A 24 59.33 6.16 41.89
CA ALA A 24 58.46 5.09 42.32
C ALA A 24 57.84 5.42 43.69
N GLN A 25 56.52 5.15 43.81
CA GLN A 25 55.95 4.71 45.10
C GLN A 25 54.70 3.87 44.89
N THR A 26 54.75 2.69 45.41
CA THR A 26 53.78 1.62 45.46
C THR A 26 52.54 2.04 46.28
N THR A 27 51.35 1.96 45.73
CA THR A 27 50.14 1.71 46.55
C THR A 27 49.14 0.90 45.72
N SER A 28 48.82 -0.26 46.25
CA SER A 28 47.86 -1.24 45.78
C SER A 28 46.44 -0.68 45.91
N GLU A 29 45.79 -0.37 44.81
CA GLU A 29 44.34 -0.19 44.79
C GLU A 29 43.75 -1.17 43.78
N LYS A 30 42.82 -1.99 44.31
CA LYS A 30 41.98 -2.91 43.58
C LYS A 30 41.17 -2.12 42.53
N GLN A 31 41.54 -2.20 41.26
CA GLN A 31 40.64 -1.89 40.19
C GLN A 31 39.67 -3.06 40.00
N THR A 32 38.46 -2.88 40.50
CA THR A 32 37.29 -3.67 40.08
C THR A 32 36.99 -3.26 38.65
N THR A 33 37.38 -4.09 37.71
CA THR A 33 36.95 -4.00 36.33
C THR A 33 35.47 -4.36 36.33
N GLU A 34 34.61 -3.36 36.28
CA GLU A 34 33.21 -3.55 35.83
C GLU A 34 33.28 -3.94 34.35
N GLU A 35 33.23 -5.21 34.07
CA GLU A 35 32.82 -5.73 32.77
C GLU A 35 31.37 -5.28 32.54
N ARG A 36 31.23 -4.16 31.86
CA ARG A 36 29.99 -3.77 31.25
C ARG A 36 29.76 -4.78 30.12
N THR A 37 29.04 -5.85 30.41
CA THR A 37 28.45 -6.71 29.40
C THR A 37 27.59 -5.81 28.53
N GLU A 38 28.09 -5.43 27.38
CA GLU A 38 27.25 -4.98 26.27
C GLU A 38 26.38 -6.20 25.90
N GLU A 39 25.18 -6.23 26.44
CA GLU A 39 24.11 -7.08 25.97
C GLU A 39 23.94 -6.67 24.49
N THR A 40 24.51 -7.45 23.58
CA THR A 40 24.27 -7.27 22.15
C THR A 40 22.79 -7.48 21.95
N ALA A 41 22.04 -6.37 21.84
CA ALA A 41 20.62 -6.42 21.50
C ALA A 41 20.51 -7.29 20.25
N SER A 42 19.81 -8.41 20.37
CA SER A 42 19.56 -9.29 19.22
C SER A 42 18.99 -8.46 18.10
N ALA A 43 19.58 -8.54 16.89
CA ALA A 43 19.11 -7.80 15.74
C ALA A 43 17.61 -8.04 15.54
N LYS A 44 16.83 -6.97 15.46
CA LYS A 44 15.37 -7.06 15.21
C LYS A 44 15.16 -7.66 13.83
N LYS A 45 14.34 -8.69 13.72
CA LYS A 45 13.99 -9.36 12.47
C LYS A 45 12.52 -9.16 12.18
N ILE A 46 12.18 -8.86 10.95
CA ILE A 46 10.80 -8.60 10.51
C ILE A 46 10.34 -9.64 9.50
N GLY A 47 9.12 -10.15 9.69
CA GLY A 47 8.44 -11.01 8.75
C GLY A 47 7.38 -10.25 7.95
N ILE A 48 7.32 -10.45 6.64
CA ILE A 48 6.30 -9.91 5.75
C ILE A 48 5.69 -11.07 4.99
N CYS A 49 4.36 -11.26 5.10
CA CYS A 49 3.62 -12.28 4.36
C CYS A 49 2.52 -11.62 3.53
N ILE A 50 2.62 -11.72 2.21
CA ILE A 50 1.73 -11.09 1.24
C ILE A 50 0.94 -12.16 0.49
N TYR A 51 -0.32 -11.87 0.16
CA TYR A 51 -1.24 -12.84 -0.44
C TYR A 51 -0.77 -13.37 -1.80
N ARG A 52 -0.15 -12.53 -2.66
CA ARG A 52 0.49 -12.97 -3.93
C ARG A 52 1.60 -12.03 -4.39
N TYR A 53 2.47 -12.51 -5.26
CA TYR A 53 3.63 -11.76 -5.76
C TYR A 53 3.30 -10.80 -6.90
N ASP A 54 2.37 -11.15 -7.80
CA ASP A 54 2.16 -10.47 -9.08
C ASP A 54 1.19 -9.28 -9.03
N ASP A 55 0.70 -8.91 -7.85
CA ASP A 55 -0.09 -7.70 -7.63
C ASP A 55 0.79 -6.44 -7.67
N ASP A 56 0.53 -5.54 -8.62
CA ASP A 56 1.37 -4.37 -8.85
C ASP A 56 1.30 -3.34 -7.71
N PHE A 57 0.12 -3.16 -7.10
CA PHE A 57 -0.02 -2.30 -5.93
C PHE A 57 0.74 -2.86 -4.73
N MET A 58 0.60 -4.17 -4.45
CA MET A 58 1.28 -4.80 -3.32
C MET A 58 2.79 -4.90 -3.49
N LYS A 59 3.30 -4.93 -4.74
CA LYS A 59 4.75 -4.76 -5.00
C LYS A 59 5.26 -3.42 -4.52
N LEU A 60 4.49 -2.34 -4.75
CA LEU A 60 4.85 -0.99 -4.27
C LEU A 60 4.80 -0.93 -2.74
N VAL A 61 3.71 -1.38 -2.12
CA VAL A 61 3.58 -1.45 -0.64
C VAL A 61 4.74 -2.24 -0.03
N THR A 62 5.03 -3.45 -0.54
CA THR A 62 6.08 -4.32 -0.02
C THR A 62 7.47 -3.67 -0.12
N LYS A 63 7.74 -2.98 -1.23
CA LYS A 63 8.99 -2.24 -1.43
C LYS A 63 9.13 -1.11 -0.42
N GLU A 64 8.09 -0.31 -0.23
CA GLU A 64 8.12 0.82 0.71
C GLU A 64 8.17 0.36 2.17
N LEU A 65 7.53 -0.76 2.52
CA LEU A 65 7.68 -1.39 3.84
C LEU A 65 9.15 -1.73 4.14
N LYS A 66 9.84 -2.37 3.18
CA LYS A 66 11.27 -2.69 3.32
C LYS A 66 12.12 -1.44 3.46
N ASN A 67 11.85 -0.42 2.64
CA ASN A 67 12.54 0.85 2.71
C ASN A 67 12.35 1.49 4.09
N SER A 68 11.12 1.55 4.60
CA SER A 68 10.82 2.13 5.92
C SER A 68 11.53 1.38 7.04
N PHE A 69 11.54 0.05 7.04
CA PHE A 69 12.28 -0.71 8.06
C PHE A 69 13.79 -0.48 8.00
N ILE A 70 14.36 -0.33 6.81
CA ILE A 70 15.80 -0.08 6.63
C ILE A 70 16.14 1.37 7.00
N GLU A 71 15.44 2.36 6.42
CA GLU A 71 15.80 3.77 6.51
C GLU A 71 15.38 4.40 7.84
N ASP A 72 14.16 4.10 8.33
CA ASP A 72 13.60 4.74 9.53
C ASP A 72 13.99 3.98 10.83
N TYR A 73 14.23 2.65 10.75
CA TYR A 73 14.48 1.80 11.92
C TYR A 73 15.82 1.08 11.93
N GLY A 74 16.64 1.25 10.88
CA GLY A 74 17.99 0.68 10.81
C GLY A 74 18.03 -0.86 10.78
N ILE A 75 16.95 -1.51 10.34
CA ILE A 75 16.89 -2.97 10.22
C ILE A 75 17.66 -3.38 8.97
N GLU A 76 18.59 -4.33 9.12
CA GLU A 76 19.36 -4.81 8.00
C GLU A 76 18.49 -5.53 6.97
N ALA A 77 18.74 -5.33 5.69
CA ALA A 77 17.94 -5.93 4.61
C ALA A 77 17.83 -7.47 4.71
N ASN A 78 18.87 -8.13 5.24
CA ASN A 78 18.91 -9.57 5.44
C ASN A 78 18.06 -10.06 6.63
N ASP A 79 17.61 -9.15 7.48
CA ASP A 79 16.73 -9.42 8.63
C ASP A 79 15.25 -9.13 8.32
N ILE A 80 14.93 -8.78 7.06
CA ILE A 80 13.56 -8.61 6.57
C ILE A 80 13.20 -9.77 5.65
N PHE A 81 12.39 -10.70 6.15
CA PHE A 81 11.97 -11.89 5.41
C PHE A 81 10.62 -11.65 4.75
N THR A 82 10.52 -11.92 3.45
CA THR A 82 9.26 -11.74 2.71
C THR A 82 8.84 -13.04 2.05
N PHE A 83 7.58 -13.43 2.26
CA PHE A 83 6.94 -14.57 1.60
C PHE A 83 5.67 -14.13 0.86
N TYR A 84 5.30 -14.92 -0.14
CA TYR A 84 4.12 -14.73 -0.95
C TYR A 84 3.30 -16.02 -0.97
N ALA A 85 2.05 -15.91 -0.55
CA ALA A 85 1.17 -17.07 -0.38
C ALA A 85 0.59 -17.60 -1.69
N GLU A 86 0.58 -16.77 -2.75
CA GLU A 86 0.02 -17.12 -4.07
C GLU A 86 -1.46 -17.53 -3.98
N GLU A 87 -2.24 -16.76 -3.20
CA GLU A 87 -3.67 -16.98 -2.95
C GLU A 87 -4.01 -18.33 -2.29
N ASP A 88 -3.02 -18.99 -1.68
CA ASP A 88 -3.15 -20.29 -1.01
C ASP A 88 -3.14 -20.11 0.51
N LEU A 89 -4.25 -20.44 1.16
CA LEU A 89 -4.45 -20.32 2.61
C LEU A 89 -3.53 -21.22 3.42
N GLU A 90 -3.33 -22.48 2.99
CA GLU A 90 -2.48 -23.43 3.71
C GLU A 90 -1.03 -22.96 3.61
N LYS A 91 -0.62 -22.52 2.43
CA LYS A 91 0.70 -21.94 2.21
C LYS A 91 0.92 -20.68 3.04
N GLN A 92 -0.11 -19.80 3.19
CA GLN A 92 0.01 -18.61 4.03
C GLN A 92 0.26 -19.00 5.49
N GLN A 93 -0.51 -19.95 6.03
CA GLN A 93 -0.32 -20.43 7.40
C GLN A 93 1.09 -20.98 7.63
N GLU A 94 1.56 -21.88 6.73
CA GLU A 94 2.92 -22.42 6.80
C GLU A 94 4.00 -21.32 6.73
N GLN A 95 3.78 -20.30 5.89
CA GLN A 95 4.74 -19.21 5.73
C GLN A 95 4.82 -18.33 6.98
N VAL A 96 3.68 -18.03 7.59
CA VAL A 96 3.62 -17.29 8.87
C VAL A 96 4.35 -18.08 9.96
N GLU A 97 4.14 -19.40 10.06
CA GLU A 97 4.87 -20.25 11.02
C GLU A 97 6.39 -20.26 10.75
N LYS A 98 6.80 -20.41 9.49
CA LYS A 98 8.22 -20.34 9.09
C LYS A 98 8.86 -18.98 9.41
N LEU A 99 8.11 -17.87 9.32
CA LEU A 99 8.60 -16.55 9.75
C LEU A 99 8.83 -16.51 11.26
N MET A 100 7.88 -17.04 12.03
CA MET A 100 8.01 -17.14 13.49
C MET A 100 9.20 -18.00 13.91
N GLU A 101 9.43 -19.15 13.25
CA GLU A 101 10.59 -20.02 13.46
C GLU A 101 11.94 -19.32 13.17
N ARG A 102 11.97 -18.34 12.29
CA ARG A 102 13.16 -17.49 12.03
C ARG A 102 13.47 -16.50 13.14
N GLY A 103 12.59 -16.43 14.14
CA GLY A 103 12.76 -15.54 15.30
C GLY A 103 12.50 -14.07 14.94
N VAL A 104 11.50 -13.82 14.11
CA VAL A 104 11.04 -12.44 13.84
C VAL A 104 10.43 -11.84 15.11
N CYS A 105 10.67 -10.56 15.35
CA CYS A 105 10.10 -9.83 16.48
C CYS A 105 8.73 -9.21 16.17
N GLY A 106 8.31 -9.23 14.90
CA GLY A 106 7.01 -8.72 14.46
C GLY A 106 6.69 -9.12 13.03
N LEU A 107 5.41 -9.09 12.69
CA LEU A 107 4.86 -9.53 11.39
C LEU A 107 4.03 -8.43 10.73
N ILE A 108 4.21 -8.28 9.42
CA ILE A 108 3.26 -7.59 8.54
C ILE A 108 2.56 -8.66 7.70
N ILE A 109 1.23 -8.70 7.72
CA ILE A 109 0.46 -9.71 7.00
C ILE A 109 -0.62 -9.03 6.15
N GLN A 110 -0.65 -9.35 4.86
CA GLN A 110 -1.85 -9.22 4.05
C GLN A 110 -2.50 -10.60 3.95
N ALA A 111 -3.69 -10.75 4.52
CA ALA A 111 -4.39 -12.02 4.52
C ALA A 111 -4.87 -12.39 3.11
N VAL A 112 -4.79 -13.68 2.76
CA VAL A 112 -5.36 -14.23 1.51
C VAL A 112 -6.88 -14.09 1.54
N GLU A 113 -7.50 -14.36 2.68
CA GLU A 113 -8.93 -14.12 2.93
C GLU A 113 -9.11 -13.34 4.24
N GLU A 114 -9.92 -12.29 4.22
CA GLU A 114 -10.21 -11.47 5.40
C GLU A 114 -10.81 -12.29 6.56
N ALA A 115 -11.63 -13.28 6.23
CA ALA A 115 -12.23 -14.21 7.21
C ALA A 115 -11.20 -15.05 7.99
N LYS A 116 -9.95 -15.12 7.54
CA LYS A 116 -8.86 -15.86 8.22
C LYS A 116 -8.03 -15.02 9.18
N ILE A 117 -8.23 -13.71 9.19
CA ILE A 117 -7.52 -12.79 10.08
C ILE A 117 -7.61 -13.20 11.55
N PRO A 118 -8.77 -13.61 12.12
CA PRO A 118 -8.81 -14.05 13.51
C PRO A 118 -7.89 -15.23 13.82
N GLY A 119 -7.82 -16.23 12.94
CA GLY A 119 -6.94 -17.39 13.12
C GLY A 119 -5.45 -17.01 13.01
N LEU A 120 -5.09 -16.09 12.10
CA LEU A 120 -3.73 -15.56 12.01
C LEU A 120 -3.36 -14.74 13.25
N THR A 121 -4.31 -13.96 13.79
CA THR A 121 -4.13 -13.21 15.05
C THR A 121 -3.86 -14.16 16.21
N ASP A 122 -4.65 -15.23 16.32
CA ASP A 122 -4.48 -16.23 17.40
C ASP A 122 -3.10 -16.89 17.33
N GLN A 123 -2.67 -17.30 16.14
CA GLN A 123 -1.35 -17.87 15.90
C GLN A 123 -0.22 -16.92 16.35
N CYS A 124 -0.33 -15.63 16.02
CA CYS A 124 0.63 -14.60 16.44
C CYS A 124 0.62 -14.41 17.97
N THR A 125 -0.58 -14.36 18.56
CA THR A 125 -0.79 -14.15 20.00
C THR A 125 -0.22 -15.30 20.83
N GLU A 126 -0.41 -16.55 20.42
CA GLU A 126 0.15 -17.73 21.07
C GLU A 126 1.68 -17.70 21.13
N LYS A 127 2.31 -17.11 20.11
CA LYS A 127 3.78 -16.94 20.05
C LYS A 127 4.27 -15.61 20.63
N GLN A 128 3.37 -14.75 21.09
CA GLN A 128 3.67 -13.41 21.59
C GLN A 128 4.41 -12.55 20.56
N ILE A 129 4.05 -12.67 19.28
CA ILE A 129 4.62 -11.90 18.18
C ILE A 129 3.59 -10.86 17.74
N PRO A 130 3.90 -9.55 17.83
CA PRO A 130 3.03 -8.49 17.32
C PRO A 130 2.78 -8.61 15.82
N VAL A 131 1.55 -8.24 15.39
CA VAL A 131 1.17 -8.30 13.99
C VAL A 131 0.47 -7.02 13.55
N VAL A 132 0.81 -6.53 12.36
CA VAL A 132 0.05 -5.50 11.67
C VAL A 132 -0.49 -6.09 10.38
N PHE A 133 -1.81 -6.10 10.25
CA PHE A 133 -2.47 -6.45 9.01
C PHE A 133 -2.49 -5.22 8.08
N ILE A 134 -2.33 -5.47 6.79
CA ILE A 134 -2.37 -4.43 5.76
C ILE A 134 -3.33 -4.81 4.64
N ASN A 135 -3.92 -3.82 4.00
CA ASN A 135 -4.84 -3.97 2.88
C ASN A 135 -6.12 -4.76 3.24
N SER A 136 -6.04 -6.09 3.44
CA SER A 136 -7.17 -6.93 3.84
C SER A 136 -7.75 -6.46 5.17
N GLU A 137 -9.03 -6.00 5.18
CA GLU A 137 -9.64 -5.36 6.35
C GLU A 137 -10.19 -6.38 7.35
N PRO A 138 -9.78 -6.35 8.62
CA PRO A 138 -10.41 -7.16 9.68
C PRO A 138 -11.84 -6.71 9.94
N THR A 139 -12.69 -7.64 10.37
CA THR A 139 -14.04 -7.27 10.80
C THR A 139 -14.03 -6.33 12.01
N LYS A 140 -15.11 -5.60 12.22
CA LYS A 140 -15.27 -4.72 13.38
C LYS A 140 -15.16 -5.47 14.69
N GLU A 141 -15.72 -6.68 14.73
CA GLU A 141 -15.69 -7.58 15.87
C GLU A 141 -14.26 -8.00 16.20
N GLU A 142 -13.44 -8.28 15.18
CA GLU A 142 -12.04 -8.65 15.38
C GLU A 142 -11.22 -7.47 15.89
N LYS A 143 -11.37 -6.27 15.32
CA LYS A 143 -10.74 -5.05 15.82
C LYS A 143 -11.16 -4.73 17.27
N GLN A 144 -12.41 -4.97 17.62
CA GLN A 144 -12.90 -4.82 18.99
C GLN A 144 -12.26 -5.85 19.94
N ARG A 145 -12.15 -7.12 19.52
CA ARG A 145 -11.46 -8.18 20.28
C ARG A 145 -10.02 -7.79 20.58
N TRP A 146 -9.28 -7.25 19.60
CA TRP A 146 -7.91 -6.79 19.82
C TRP A 146 -7.81 -5.74 20.94
N SER A 147 -8.76 -4.80 20.96
CA SER A 147 -8.81 -3.77 22.00
C SER A 147 -9.18 -4.33 23.38
N GLU A 148 -10.21 -5.19 23.46
CA GLU A 148 -10.72 -5.72 24.72
C GLU A 148 -9.74 -6.70 25.38
N GLU A 149 -9.11 -7.57 24.58
CA GLU A 149 -8.16 -8.59 25.06
C GLU A 149 -6.71 -8.07 25.08
N LYS A 150 -6.47 -6.82 24.67
CA LYS A 150 -5.14 -6.18 24.56
C LYS A 150 -4.17 -7.01 23.71
N ILE A 151 -4.65 -7.53 22.60
CA ILE A 151 -3.84 -8.26 21.64
C ILE A 151 -2.91 -7.25 20.93
N ALA A 152 -1.64 -7.64 20.75
CA ALA A 152 -0.64 -6.83 20.04
C ALA A 152 -0.87 -6.90 18.52
N ALA A 153 -2.02 -6.42 18.06
CA ALA A 153 -2.44 -6.42 16.68
C ALA A 153 -3.02 -5.06 16.28
N SER A 154 -2.84 -4.69 15.01
CA SER A 154 -3.42 -3.49 14.40
C SER A 154 -3.63 -3.71 12.90
N TRP A 155 -4.44 -2.87 12.28
CA TRP A 155 -4.63 -2.82 10.85
C TRP A 155 -4.32 -1.43 10.29
N VAL A 156 -3.60 -1.41 9.17
CA VAL A 156 -3.31 -0.20 8.41
C VAL A 156 -3.82 -0.38 7.00
N GLY A 157 -4.73 0.48 6.58
CA GLY A 157 -5.36 0.41 5.27
C GLY A 157 -6.00 1.72 4.87
N THR A 158 -7.01 1.64 4.02
CA THR A 158 -7.74 2.78 3.48
C THR A 158 -9.26 2.54 3.54
N ASP A 159 -10.06 3.58 3.40
CA ASP A 159 -11.51 3.43 3.27
C ASP A 159 -11.91 3.25 1.80
N GLY A 160 -12.24 2.04 1.39
CA GLY A 160 -12.71 1.74 0.03
C GLY A 160 -13.93 2.54 -0.41
N ARG A 161 -14.76 3.02 0.55
CA ARG A 161 -15.89 3.91 0.28
C ARG A 161 -15.44 5.27 -0.22
N GLN A 162 -14.36 5.80 0.35
CA GLN A 162 -13.74 7.05 -0.11
C GLN A 162 -13.21 6.91 -1.54
N ALA A 163 -12.53 5.78 -1.84
CA ALA A 163 -12.05 5.50 -3.19
C ALA A 163 -13.19 5.44 -4.21
N GLY A 164 -14.25 4.68 -3.92
CA GLY A 164 -15.44 4.62 -4.78
C GLY A 164 -16.08 5.99 -4.97
N ALA A 165 -16.24 6.75 -3.89
CA ALA A 165 -16.80 8.11 -3.98
C ALA A 165 -15.96 9.02 -4.88
N TYR A 166 -14.64 8.93 -4.82
CA TYR A 166 -13.75 9.69 -5.70
C TYR A 166 -13.82 9.23 -7.16
N GLN A 167 -14.00 7.92 -7.43
CA GLN A 167 -14.29 7.45 -8.78
C GLN A 167 -15.60 8.06 -9.33
N GLY A 168 -16.66 8.08 -8.54
CA GLY A 168 -17.91 8.74 -8.90
C GLY A 168 -17.73 10.24 -9.17
N GLN A 169 -16.94 10.94 -8.36
CA GLN A 169 -16.61 12.36 -8.60
C GLN A 169 -15.84 12.57 -9.91
N LEU A 170 -14.87 11.71 -10.23
CA LEU A 170 -14.14 11.77 -11.50
C LEU A 170 -15.08 11.64 -12.71
N ILE A 171 -16.10 10.79 -12.61
CA ILE A 171 -17.13 10.65 -13.64
C ILE A 171 -17.99 11.93 -13.74
N LEU A 172 -18.41 12.50 -12.61
CA LEU A 172 -19.16 13.76 -12.56
C LEU A 172 -18.39 14.95 -13.13
N GLU A 173 -17.07 14.95 -13.03
CA GLU A 173 -16.16 15.97 -13.57
C GLU A 173 -15.83 15.75 -15.05
N SER A 174 -16.19 14.59 -15.63
CA SER A 174 -16.02 14.31 -17.05
C SER A 174 -17.05 15.05 -17.90
N PRO A 175 -16.81 15.19 -19.22
CA PRO A 175 -17.79 15.82 -20.11
C PRO A 175 -19.17 15.18 -19.98
N GLU A 176 -20.21 16.05 -19.94
CA GLU A 176 -21.62 15.67 -19.80
C GLU A 176 -21.90 14.71 -18.60
N HIS A 177 -21.03 14.73 -17.58
CA HIS A 177 -21.09 13.86 -16.41
C HIS A 177 -21.12 12.36 -16.75
N GLY A 178 -20.51 11.98 -17.88
CA GLY A 178 -20.49 10.62 -18.40
C GLY A 178 -21.63 10.22 -19.31
N ASP A 179 -22.64 11.08 -19.55
CA ASP A 179 -23.74 10.86 -20.51
C ASP A 179 -23.33 11.35 -21.90
N PHE A 180 -22.47 10.58 -22.58
CA PHE A 180 -21.90 10.97 -23.88
C PHE A 180 -22.89 10.89 -25.06
N ASN A 181 -23.98 10.16 -24.90
CA ASN A 181 -24.99 10.02 -25.93
C ASN A 181 -26.16 11.02 -25.79
N GLY A 182 -26.25 11.69 -24.62
CA GLY A 182 -27.23 12.74 -24.33
C GLY A 182 -28.67 12.23 -24.12
N ASP A 183 -28.82 10.94 -23.72
CA ASP A 183 -30.14 10.36 -23.46
C ASP A 183 -30.65 10.59 -22.02
N GLY A 184 -29.83 11.26 -21.21
CA GLY A 184 -30.11 11.61 -19.83
C GLY A 184 -29.88 10.43 -18.86
N MET A 185 -29.03 9.46 -19.23
CA MET A 185 -28.69 8.31 -18.42
C MET A 185 -27.25 7.86 -18.69
N VAL A 186 -26.47 7.65 -17.65
CA VAL A 186 -25.11 7.12 -17.75
C VAL A 186 -25.12 5.60 -17.78
N SER A 187 -24.78 5.02 -18.94
CA SER A 187 -24.71 3.57 -19.12
C SER A 187 -23.30 3.07 -18.85
N TYR A 188 -23.11 2.22 -17.82
CA TYR A 188 -21.79 1.84 -17.35
C TYR A 188 -21.53 0.33 -17.35
N VAL A 189 -20.24 0.01 -17.41
CA VAL A 189 -19.64 -1.32 -17.16
C VAL A 189 -18.85 -1.24 -15.86
N MET A 190 -19.07 -2.18 -14.96
CA MET A 190 -18.29 -2.33 -13.74
C MET A 190 -17.35 -3.53 -13.87
N ILE A 191 -16.05 -3.29 -13.67
CA ILE A 191 -15.02 -4.33 -13.62
C ILE A 191 -14.50 -4.38 -12.19
N GLN A 192 -14.90 -5.43 -11.48
CA GLN A 192 -14.65 -5.62 -10.06
C GLN A 192 -13.33 -6.34 -9.81
N GLY A 193 -12.79 -6.17 -8.61
CA GLY A 193 -11.70 -6.99 -8.10
C GLY A 193 -12.16 -8.38 -7.66
N ASP A 194 -11.53 -8.91 -6.62
CA ASP A 194 -11.98 -10.10 -5.92
C ASP A 194 -13.33 -9.82 -5.23
N LEU A 195 -14.32 -10.69 -5.49
CA LEU A 195 -15.71 -10.48 -5.01
C LEU A 195 -15.86 -10.61 -3.50
N ASP A 196 -14.96 -11.31 -2.84
CA ASP A 196 -14.99 -11.49 -1.40
C ASP A 196 -14.35 -10.31 -0.64
N ALA A 197 -13.46 -9.54 -1.30
CA ALA A 197 -12.79 -8.39 -0.72
C ALA A 197 -13.76 -7.24 -0.40
N GLU A 198 -13.62 -6.65 0.80
CA GLU A 198 -14.44 -5.50 1.23
C GLU A 198 -14.18 -4.26 0.36
N ASP A 199 -12.96 -4.05 -0.09
CA ASP A 199 -12.60 -3.00 -1.04
C ASP A 199 -13.37 -3.07 -2.35
N THR A 200 -13.56 -4.28 -2.90
CA THR A 200 -14.36 -4.50 -4.10
C THR A 200 -15.81 -4.04 -3.91
N LYS A 201 -16.43 -4.45 -2.80
CA LYS A 201 -17.82 -4.10 -2.46
C LYS A 201 -17.96 -2.59 -2.32
N ASN A 202 -17.08 -1.97 -1.53
CA ASN A 202 -17.11 -0.55 -1.23
C ASN A 202 -16.85 0.31 -2.48
N ARG A 203 -15.81 0.02 -3.27
CA ARG A 203 -15.49 0.76 -4.50
C ARG A 203 -16.63 0.65 -5.51
N THR A 204 -17.20 -0.55 -5.67
CA THR A 204 -18.35 -0.80 -6.56
C THR A 204 -19.58 -0.01 -6.13
N GLU A 205 -19.99 -0.09 -4.87
CA GLU A 205 -21.19 0.56 -4.37
C GLU A 205 -21.05 2.09 -4.42
N TYR A 206 -19.98 2.63 -3.83
CA TYR A 206 -19.85 4.07 -3.62
C TYR A 206 -19.53 4.85 -4.89
N SER A 207 -18.93 4.24 -5.91
CA SER A 207 -18.76 4.88 -7.21
C SER A 207 -20.11 5.19 -7.88
N VAL A 208 -21.00 4.23 -7.86
CA VAL A 208 -22.36 4.37 -8.43
C VAL A 208 -23.25 5.22 -7.52
N LYS A 209 -23.15 5.04 -6.21
CA LYS A 209 -23.90 5.82 -5.21
C LYS A 209 -23.60 7.32 -5.34
N THR A 210 -22.36 7.70 -5.56
CA THR A 210 -21.97 9.12 -5.75
C THR A 210 -22.69 9.73 -6.96
N LEU A 211 -22.84 9.01 -8.05
CA LEU A 211 -23.60 9.47 -9.22
C LEU A 211 -25.09 9.64 -8.89
N THR A 212 -25.69 8.63 -8.28
CA THR A 212 -27.13 8.64 -7.96
C THR A 212 -27.51 9.68 -6.91
N ASP A 213 -26.64 9.91 -5.91
CA ASP A 213 -26.84 10.96 -4.90
C ASP A 213 -26.81 12.37 -5.50
N GLN A 214 -26.15 12.55 -6.65
CA GLN A 214 -26.15 13.79 -7.44
C GLN A 214 -27.29 13.85 -8.49
N GLY A 215 -28.22 12.90 -8.45
CA GLY A 215 -29.38 12.85 -9.32
C GLY A 215 -29.11 12.32 -10.72
N ILE A 216 -27.92 11.78 -10.98
CA ILE A 216 -27.61 11.15 -12.26
C ILE A 216 -28.35 9.80 -12.35
N ARG A 217 -29.09 9.60 -13.42
CA ARG A 217 -29.67 8.29 -13.73
C ARG A 217 -28.61 7.39 -14.31
N VAL A 218 -28.48 6.18 -13.77
CA VAL A 218 -27.46 5.22 -14.20
C VAL A 218 -28.08 3.92 -14.72
N GLN A 219 -27.46 3.30 -15.72
CA GLN A 219 -27.82 1.99 -16.23
C GLN A 219 -26.61 1.06 -16.18
N LYS A 220 -26.64 0.05 -15.31
CA LYS A 220 -25.62 -1.00 -15.32
C LYS A 220 -25.82 -1.90 -16.54
N LEU A 221 -24.87 -1.91 -17.47
CA LEU A 221 -24.86 -2.80 -18.63
C LEU A 221 -24.36 -4.19 -18.26
N THR A 222 -23.30 -4.24 -17.47
CA THR A 222 -22.74 -5.48 -16.92
C THR A 222 -21.86 -5.18 -15.71
N GLU A 223 -21.68 -6.19 -14.86
CA GLU A 223 -20.81 -6.18 -13.70
C GLU A 223 -20.09 -7.53 -13.67
N VAL A 224 -18.77 -7.51 -13.68
CA VAL A 224 -17.93 -8.68 -13.89
C VAL A 224 -16.64 -8.58 -13.09
N SER A 225 -16.13 -9.70 -12.59
CA SER A 225 -14.84 -9.72 -11.88
C SER A 225 -13.67 -9.89 -12.83
N GLY A 226 -12.70 -8.97 -12.72
CA GLY A 226 -11.40 -9.04 -13.33
C GLY A 226 -10.29 -9.45 -12.37
N ASN A 227 -10.63 -9.70 -11.10
CA ASN A 227 -9.72 -10.21 -10.07
C ASN A 227 -8.40 -9.42 -9.95
N TRP A 228 -8.49 -8.09 -10.08
CA TRP A 228 -7.37 -7.14 -10.04
C TRP A 228 -6.37 -7.23 -11.19
N GLU A 229 -6.61 -8.09 -12.21
CA GLU A 229 -5.68 -8.40 -13.28
C GLU A 229 -5.86 -7.51 -14.52
N GLU A 230 -4.76 -6.98 -15.05
CA GLU A 230 -4.75 -6.13 -16.25
C GLU A 230 -5.29 -6.87 -17.48
N SER A 231 -4.84 -8.12 -17.70
CA SER A 231 -5.29 -8.95 -18.82
C SER A 231 -6.80 -9.20 -18.81
N ARG A 232 -7.37 -9.38 -17.61
CA ARG A 232 -8.81 -9.55 -17.42
C ARG A 232 -9.56 -8.26 -17.67
N GLY A 233 -9.00 -7.11 -17.20
CA GLY A 233 -9.56 -5.79 -17.49
C GLY A 233 -9.70 -5.55 -18.99
N LYS A 234 -8.67 -5.91 -19.78
CA LYS A 234 -8.70 -5.83 -21.25
C LYS A 234 -9.77 -6.75 -21.84
N GLU A 235 -9.72 -8.04 -21.54
CA GLU A 235 -10.65 -9.03 -22.08
C GLU A 235 -12.12 -8.67 -21.83
N LEU A 236 -12.44 -8.31 -20.58
CA LEU A 236 -13.81 -7.97 -20.17
C LEU A 236 -14.30 -6.69 -20.82
N THR A 237 -13.43 -5.72 -21.03
CA THR A 237 -13.74 -4.49 -21.76
C THR A 237 -14.01 -4.77 -23.23
N GLU A 238 -13.18 -5.57 -23.90
CA GLU A 238 -13.41 -6.00 -25.30
C GLU A 238 -14.78 -6.68 -25.46
N GLN A 239 -15.11 -7.59 -24.53
CA GLN A 239 -16.41 -8.28 -24.53
C GLN A 239 -17.56 -7.29 -24.34
N ALA A 240 -17.44 -6.35 -23.41
CA ALA A 240 -18.46 -5.34 -23.16
C ALA A 240 -18.66 -4.41 -24.38
N LEU A 241 -17.57 -3.89 -24.96
CA LEU A 241 -17.61 -3.03 -26.15
C LEU A 241 -18.19 -3.77 -27.37
N LYS A 242 -17.85 -5.04 -27.57
CA LYS A 242 -18.43 -5.88 -28.62
C LYS A 242 -19.93 -6.10 -28.43
N ARG A 243 -20.38 -6.31 -27.17
CA ARG A 243 -21.78 -6.62 -26.86
C ARG A 243 -22.68 -5.39 -26.90
N TYR A 244 -22.21 -4.28 -26.35
CA TYR A 244 -23.04 -3.10 -26.09
C TYR A 244 -22.69 -1.92 -27.01
N GLY A 245 -21.53 -1.95 -27.69
CA GLY A 245 -21.11 -0.93 -28.63
C GLY A 245 -21.00 0.45 -27.99
N ARG A 246 -21.59 1.46 -28.65
CA ARG A 246 -21.60 2.85 -28.16
C ARG A 246 -22.50 3.10 -26.96
N ARG A 247 -23.26 2.11 -26.51
CA ARG A 247 -23.99 2.20 -25.25
C ARG A 247 -23.09 2.16 -24.01
N VAL A 248 -21.85 1.68 -24.15
CA VAL A 248 -20.86 1.77 -23.06
C VAL A 248 -20.37 3.21 -23.01
N GLU A 249 -20.73 3.95 -21.99
CA GLU A 249 -20.34 5.35 -21.81
C GLU A 249 -19.30 5.49 -20.71
N VAL A 250 -19.40 4.67 -19.67
CA VAL A 250 -18.46 4.68 -18.55
C VAL A 250 -17.97 3.26 -18.26
N ILE A 251 -16.67 3.13 -18.05
CA ILE A 251 -16.07 1.92 -17.49
C ILE A 251 -15.46 2.27 -16.13
N ILE A 252 -15.92 1.58 -15.10
CA ILE A 252 -15.45 1.73 -13.73
C ILE A 252 -14.65 0.48 -13.39
N CYS A 253 -13.34 0.63 -13.19
CA CYS A 253 -12.46 -0.46 -12.74
C CYS A 253 -12.15 -0.26 -11.26
N ASN A 254 -12.26 -1.32 -10.45
CA ASN A 254 -11.93 -1.23 -9.04
C ASN A 254 -10.43 -1.01 -8.78
N ASN A 255 -9.54 -1.26 -9.76
CA ASN A 255 -8.14 -0.89 -9.67
C ASN A 255 -7.54 -0.42 -11.00
N ASP A 256 -6.32 0.08 -10.95
CA ASP A 256 -5.58 0.64 -12.09
C ASP A 256 -5.04 -0.41 -13.04
N ALA A 257 -4.68 -1.59 -12.57
CA ALA A 257 -4.25 -2.66 -13.46
C ALA A 257 -5.36 -3.02 -14.45
N MET A 258 -6.58 -3.25 -13.95
CA MET A 258 -7.75 -3.48 -14.81
C MET A 258 -8.08 -2.25 -15.70
N ALA A 259 -7.90 -1.03 -15.18
CA ALA A 259 -8.11 0.18 -15.97
C ALA A 259 -7.09 0.34 -17.10
N ASN A 260 -5.83 -0.05 -16.91
CA ASN A 260 -4.82 -0.06 -17.96
C ASN A 260 -5.20 -1.04 -19.08
N GLY A 261 -5.60 -2.27 -18.74
CA GLY A 261 -6.11 -3.22 -19.72
C GLY A 261 -7.37 -2.72 -20.42
N ALA A 262 -8.31 -2.11 -19.69
CA ALA A 262 -9.50 -1.49 -20.27
C ALA A 262 -9.15 -0.36 -21.26
N SER A 263 -8.14 0.47 -20.93
CA SER A 263 -7.65 1.54 -21.82
C SER A 263 -7.13 1.01 -23.14
N GLU A 264 -6.39 -0.09 -23.13
CA GLU A 264 -5.94 -0.75 -24.36
C GLU A 264 -7.12 -1.21 -25.23
N ALA A 265 -8.10 -1.89 -24.62
CA ALA A 265 -9.29 -2.36 -25.33
C ALA A 265 -10.14 -1.22 -25.92
N ILE A 266 -10.25 -0.08 -25.21
CA ILE A 266 -10.92 1.13 -25.70
C ILE A 266 -10.22 1.67 -26.95
N GLN A 267 -8.89 1.78 -26.91
CA GLN A 267 -8.09 2.26 -28.04
C GLN A 267 -8.18 1.32 -29.25
N GLU A 268 -8.09 0.01 -29.05
CA GLU A 268 -8.23 -1.02 -30.10
C GLU A 268 -9.63 -0.99 -30.74
N ALA A 269 -10.67 -0.65 -29.96
CA ALA A 269 -12.03 -0.44 -30.46
C ALA A 269 -12.23 0.91 -31.20
N GLY A 270 -11.18 1.74 -31.31
CA GLY A 270 -11.24 3.06 -31.93
C GLY A 270 -12.08 4.08 -31.16
N ARG A 271 -12.27 3.86 -29.84
CA ARG A 271 -12.93 4.78 -28.93
C ARG A 271 -11.93 5.76 -28.31
N VAL A 272 -12.40 6.91 -27.87
CA VAL A 272 -11.54 7.97 -27.33
C VAL A 272 -12.05 8.40 -25.95
N VAL A 273 -11.24 8.16 -24.93
CA VAL A 273 -11.53 8.60 -23.57
C VAL A 273 -11.69 10.13 -23.52
N GLY A 274 -12.69 10.60 -22.77
CA GLY A 274 -13.02 12.03 -22.66
C GLY A 274 -13.81 12.60 -23.84
N LYS A 275 -14.08 11.81 -24.90
CA LYS A 275 -14.91 12.23 -26.06
C LYS A 275 -16.19 11.40 -26.18
N ASP A 276 -16.09 10.11 -26.02
CA ASP A 276 -17.23 9.21 -26.20
C ASP A 276 -17.27 8.06 -25.17
N ILE A 277 -16.34 8.04 -24.25
CA ILE A 277 -16.26 7.10 -23.14
C ILE A 277 -15.45 7.69 -21.99
N CYS A 278 -15.84 7.35 -20.75
CA CYS A 278 -15.11 7.66 -19.52
C CYS A 278 -14.52 6.37 -18.96
N LEU A 279 -13.29 6.45 -18.41
CA LEU A 279 -12.61 5.33 -17.77
C LEU A 279 -11.97 5.81 -16.47
N VAL A 280 -12.28 5.14 -15.36
CA VAL A 280 -11.72 5.46 -14.03
C VAL A 280 -11.15 4.23 -13.35
N GLY A 281 -10.04 4.42 -12.63
CA GLY A 281 -9.34 3.40 -11.84
C GLY A 281 -9.16 3.80 -10.38
N VAL A 282 -8.41 2.98 -9.65
CA VAL A 282 -7.92 3.21 -8.27
C VAL A 282 -6.53 2.60 -8.18
N ASP A 283 -5.64 3.17 -7.45
CA ASP A 283 -4.32 2.87 -6.92
C ASP A 283 -3.32 4.00 -7.19
N GLY A 284 -3.50 4.77 -8.27
CA GLY A 284 -2.53 5.78 -8.67
C GLY A 284 -1.23 5.17 -9.20
N LEU A 285 -1.30 4.01 -9.89
CA LEU A 285 -0.12 3.40 -10.50
C LEU A 285 0.52 4.37 -11.49
N ARG A 286 1.85 4.40 -11.53
CA ARG A 286 2.59 5.32 -12.41
C ARG A 286 2.18 5.22 -13.88
N SER A 287 1.89 4.01 -14.35
CA SER A 287 1.36 3.76 -15.70
C SER A 287 0.02 4.46 -15.92
N THR A 288 -0.91 4.31 -14.98
CA THR A 288 -2.24 4.91 -15.06
C THR A 288 -2.20 6.42 -14.90
N VAL A 289 -1.40 6.96 -13.98
CA VAL A 289 -1.17 8.42 -13.87
C VAL A 289 -0.61 8.99 -15.18
N THR A 290 0.27 8.26 -15.85
CA THR A 290 0.75 8.64 -17.19
C THR A 290 -0.38 8.58 -18.21
N ALA A 291 -1.21 7.54 -18.21
CA ALA A 291 -2.37 7.41 -19.10
C ALA A 291 -3.42 8.49 -18.86
N VAL A 292 -3.62 8.93 -17.62
CA VAL A 292 -4.47 10.09 -17.28
C VAL A 292 -3.94 11.36 -17.91
N ARG A 293 -2.65 11.64 -17.77
CA ARG A 293 -2.01 12.81 -18.37
C ARG A 293 -2.09 12.79 -19.90
N ASP A 294 -1.96 11.60 -20.50
CA ASP A 294 -1.97 11.41 -21.95
C ASP A 294 -3.41 11.33 -22.52
N GLY A 295 -4.45 11.39 -21.66
CA GLY A 295 -5.86 11.39 -22.02
C GLY A 295 -6.43 10.00 -22.37
N ASN A 296 -5.76 8.93 -22.00
CA ASN A 296 -6.18 7.54 -22.21
C ASN A 296 -6.97 6.94 -21.05
N VAL A 297 -6.96 7.60 -19.89
CA VAL A 297 -7.77 7.33 -18.69
C VAL A 297 -8.31 8.67 -18.21
N THR A 298 -9.57 8.73 -17.78
CA THR A 298 -10.21 9.98 -17.30
C THR A 298 -9.60 10.42 -15.99
N GLY A 299 -9.38 9.48 -15.08
CA GLY A 299 -8.78 9.72 -13.78
C GLY A 299 -8.59 8.43 -12.98
N THR A 300 -7.78 8.54 -11.95
CA THR A 300 -7.58 7.48 -10.96
C THR A 300 -7.61 8.06 -9.55
N VAL A 301 -7.73 7.17 -8.57
CA VAL A 301 -7.68 7.53 -7.15
C VAL A 301 -6.40 6.96 -6.58
N LEU A 302 -5.50 7.83 -6.11
CA LEU A 302 -4.28 7.39 -5.44
C LEU A 302 -4.66 6.67 -4.15
N ASN A 303 -4.29 5.41 -4.06
CA ASN A 303 -4.25 4.60 -2.86
C ASN A 303 -2.82 4.75 -2.31
N ASP A 304 -2.62 5.61 -1.31
CA ASP A 304 -1.28 6.05 -0.89
C ASP A 304 -0.48 4.89 -0.28
N TYR A 305 0.15 4.07 -1.13
CA TYR A 305 0.98 2.95 -0.74
C TYR A 305 2.20 3.36 0.12
N HIS A 306 2.72 4.57 -0.08
CA HIS A 306 3.84 5.09 0.70
C HIS A 306 3.40 5.41 2.14
N GLY A 307 2.30 6.17 2.30
CA GLY A 307 1.72 6.47 3.60
C GLY A 307 1.31 5.21 4.36
N GLN A 308 0.68 4.23 3.69
CA GLN A 308 0.30 2.95 4.30
C GLN A 308 1.52 2.17 4.78
N ALA A 309 2.53 1.98 3.93
CA ALA A 309 3.73 1.23 4.28
C ALA A 309 4.48 1.87 5.45
N LYS A 310 4.67 3.19 5.42
CA LYS A 310 5.32 3.93 6.49
C LYS A 310 4.55 3.82 7.81
N LYS A 311 3.23 3.96 7.77
CA LYS A 311 2.37 3.81 8.95
C LYS A 311 2.41 2.38 9.50
N ALA A 312 2.34 1.37 8.65
CA ALA A 312 2.40 -0.03 9.06
C ALA A 312 3.74 -0.38 9.75
N ALA A 313 4.86 0.11 9.19
CA ALA A 313 6.16 -0.05 9.82
C ALA A 313 6.23 0.66 11.18
N GLU A 314 5.73 1.91 11.28
CA GLU A 314 5.66 2.66 12.54
C GLU A 314 4.86 1.91 13.61
N VAL A 315 3.66 1.44 13.24
CA VAL A 315 2.76 0.73 14.16
C VAL A 315 3.36 -0.58 14.63
N LEU A 316 3.96 -1.36 13.71
CA LEU A 316 4.62 -2.60 14.08
C LEU A 316 5.78 -2.37 15.05
N MET A 317 6.61 -1.37 14.79
CA MET A 317 7.76 -1.10 15.65
C MET A 317 7.33 -0.64 17.05
N LYS A 318 6.27 0.15 17.18
CA LYS A 318 5.67 0.50 18.47
C LYS A 318 5.18 -0.74 19.23
N LEU A 319 4.47 -1.63 18.52
CA LEU A 319 4.02 -2.89 19.13
C LEU A 319 5.19 -3.78 19.60
N VAL A 320 6.26 -3.86 18.80
CA VAL A 320 7.50 -4.60 19.14
C VAL A 320 8.18 -4.01 20.39
N ASP A 321 8.12 -2.70 20.57
CA ASP A 321 8.67 -2.01 21.75
C ASP A 321 7.69 -2.00 22.94
N GLY A 322 6.53 -2.68 22.82
CA GLY A 322 5.54 -2.84 23.90
C GLY A 322 4.66 -1.60 24.12
N GLU A 323 4.62 -0.70 23.14
CA GLU A 323 3.77 0.49 23.21
C GLU A 323 2.32 0.14 22.85
N HIS A 324 1.39 0.92 23.38
CA HIS A 324 -0.02 0.82 22.98
C HIS A 324 -0.24 1.56 21.65
N VAL A 325 -1.01 0.93 20.75
CA VAL A 325 -1.42 1.50 19.46
C VAL A 325 -2.93 1.36 19.28
N ASP A 326 -3.51 2.16 18.40
CA ASP A 326 -4.90 1.97 17.99
C ASP A 326 -5.04 0.69 17.15
N THR A 327 -6.23 0.10 17.13
CA THR A 327 -6.48 -1.13 16.39
C THR A 327 -6.61 -0.91 14.89
N GLU A 328 -6.77 0.35 14.44
CA GLU A 328 -6.82 0.70 13.03
C GLU A 328 -6.22 2.08 12.73
N TYR A 329 -5.62 2.19 11.54
CA TYR A 329 -5.14 3.44 10.97
C TYR A 329 -5.56 3.52 9.51
N LEU A 330 -6.32 4.57 9.19
CA LEU A 330 -6.78 4.84 7.83
C LEU A 330 -5.90 5.90 7.17
N ILE A 331 -5.44 5.61 5.97
CA ILE A 331 -4.72 6.54 5.12
C ILE A 331 -5.67 7.05 4.04
N ASP A 332 -5.76 8.36 3.87
CA ASP A 332 -6.67 8.98 2.92
C ASP A 332 -6.26 8.71 1.47
N HIS A 333 -7.27 8.53 0.62
CA HIS A 333 -7.09 8.52 -0.82
C HIS A 333 -6.95 9.93 -1.39
N VAL A 334 -6.36 10.04 -2.58
CA VAL A 334 -6.25 11.31 -3.31
C VAL A 334 -6.74 11.13 -4.74
N LYS A 335 -7.64 12.00 -5.18
CA LYS A 335 -8.16 12.00 -6.55
C LYS A 335 -7.13 12.58 -7.52
N ILE A 336 -6.90 11.89 -8.66
CA ILE A 336 -6.01 12.31 -9.75
C ILE A 336 -6.81 12.39 -11.04
N SER A 337 -6.85 13.58 -11.65
CA SER A 337 -7.53 13.83 -12.93
C SER A 337 -6.60 14.50 -13.94
N GLY A 338 -6.93 14.38 -15.24
CA GLY A 338 -6.14 14.98 -16.33
C GLY A 338 -6.18 16.51 -16.37
N ASN A 339 -7.04 17.15 -15.61
CA ASN A 339 -7.21 18.61 -15.60
C ASN A 339 -6.27 19.33 -14.61
N GLY A 340 -5.23 18.66 -14.15
CA GLY A 340 -4.10 19.26 -13.41
C GLY A 340 -4.55 20.05 -12.16
N GLN A 341 -4.96 19.36 -11.12
CA GLN A 341 -4.88 19.86 -9.75
C GLN A 341 -4.30 18.78 -8.86
#